data_8fb3ee5c21130c010b5239a959bfa217
#
_entry.id   8fb3ee5c21130c010b5239a959bfa217
#
_cell.length_a   1.000
_cell.length_b   1.000
_cell.length_c   1.000
_cell.angle_alpha   90.00
_cell.angle_beta   90.00
_cell.angle_gamma   90.00
#
_symmetry.space_group_name_H-M   'P 1'
#
loop_
_entity.id
_entity.type
_entity.pdbx_description
1 polymer ?
#
loop_
_entity_poly.entity_id
_entity_poly.type
_entity_poly.pdbx_seq_one_letter_code
_entity_poly.pdbx_strand_id
1 'polypeptide(L)'
;NSIEDINSQILFTHVRGEIPPHVQPEVDLSRFDKFKVVFAGDLHAHSNTQRNIVYPGSPMTTSFHRNNVETGYLMIDDNDGFQWTWHTFDLPQLIRKTVTDPSEMVQTEFDHNIYEIEGDVSDLSNIKNSELLDKKVIKRKTEATLILGKEMIIEEELGEYLSYILELDDSKVKNILGVFSDYA
;
A
#
# COMPACT_ATOMS: atom_id res chain seq x y z
N ASN A 1 -4.00 32.07 9.47
CA ASN A 1 -5.41 32.47 9.48
C ASN A 1 -6.11 31.66 10.55
N SER A 2 -6.75 32.34 11.49
CA SER A 2 -7.52 31.72 12.57
C SER A 2 -8.89 31.32 12.04
N ILE A 3 -9.29 30.05 12.29
CA ILE A 3 -10.63 29.54 11.96
C ILE A 3 -11.68 30.09 12.96
N GLU A 4 -11.27 30.86 13.96
CA GLU A 4 -12.09 31.23 15.12
C GLU A 4 -13.25 32.18 14.80
N ASP A 5 -13.15 32.95 13.73
CA ASP A 5 -14.14 33.99 13.36
C ASP A 5 -15.12 33.57 12.23
N ILE A 6 -15.09 32.28 11.82
CA ILE A 6 -15.95 31.81 10.74
C ILE A 6 -17.30 31.34 11.29
N ASN A 7 -18.36 32.05 10.99
CA ASN A 7 -19.75 31.70 11.32
C ASN A 7 -20.38 30.83 10.23
N SER A 8 -19.67 29.84 9.71
CA SER A 8 -20.17 28.92 8.70
C SER A 8 -20.41 27.53 9.30
N GLN A 9 -21.49 26.88 8.90
CA GLN A 9 -21.79 25.52 9.34
C GLN A 9 -21.08 24.44 8.49
N ILE A 10 -20.62 24.81 7.30
CA ILE A 10 -20.01 23.93 6.32
C ILE A 10 -18.63 24.45 5.97
N LEU A 11 -17.66 23.55 5.94
CA LEU A 11 -16.30 23.86 5.54
C LEU A 11 -15.86 22.95 4.41
N PHE A 12 -15.24 23.52 3.38
CA PHE A 12 -14.49 22.80 2.35
C PHE A 12 -13.00 23.09 2.59
N THR A 13 -12.21 22.04 2.69
CA THR A 13 -10.78 22.15 3.00
C THR A 13 -9.98 21.01 2.38
N HIS A 14 -8.67 21.06 2.52
CA HIS A 14 -7.76 19.98 2.23
C HIS A 14 -6.95 19.73 3.49
N VAL A 15 -7.18 18.63 4.19
CA VAL A 15 -6.53 18.30 5.46
C VAL A 15 -6.46 16.80 5.63
N ARG A 16 -5.31 16.33 6.10
CA ARG A 16 -5.10 14.95 6.44
C ARG A 16 -5.74 14.61 7.78
N GLY A 17 -6.60 13.58 7.76
CA GLY A 17 -7.15 12.96 8.97
C GLY A 17 -6.21 11.92 9.57
N GLU A 18 -6.75 11.15 10.49
CA GLU A 18 -6.03 10.07 11.17
C GLU A 18 -6.33 8.72 10.52
N ILE A 19 -5.30 7.88 10.30
CA ILE A 19 -5.44 6.47 9.92
C ILE A 19 -4.51 5.64 10.82
N PRO A 20 -4.96 5.22 11.99
CA PRO A 20 -4.13 4.45 12.93
C PRO A 20 -3.66 3.12 12.32
N PRO A 21 -2.45 2.66 12.64
CA PRO A 21 -1.39 3.37 13.37
C PRO A 21 -0.46 4.20 12.47
N HIS A 22 -0.75 4.30 11.17
CA HIS A 22 0.21 4.71 10.15
C HIS A 22 0.19 6.19 9.79
N VAL A 23 -0.98 6.84 9.91
CA VAL A 23 -1.15 8.23 9.51
C VAL A 23 -1.62 9.05 10.69
N GLN A 24 -0.83 10.07 11.04
CA GLN A 24 -1.20 11.06 12.04
C GLN A 24 -1.90 12.25 11.38
N PRO A 25 -2.87 12.88 12.05
CA PRO A 25 -3.54 14.03 11.52
C PRO A 25 -2.57 15.21 11.38
N GLU A 26 -2.77 16.02 10.35
CA GLU A 26 -1.94 17.18 10.06
C GLU A 26 -2.16 18.33 11.06
N VAL A 27 -3.36 18.39 11.62
CA VAL A 27 -3.77 19.35 12.65
C VAL A 27 -4.68 18.66 13.67
N ASP A 28 -4.85 19.27 14.84
CA ASP A 28 -5.83 18.79 15.80
C ASP A 28 -7.25 18.84 15.21
N LEU A 29 -7.83 17.67 14.99
CA LEU A 29 -9.13 17.51 14.34
C LEU A 29 -10.29 18.09 15.17
N SER A 30 -10.12 18.28 16.47
CA SER A 30 -11.12 18.93 17.34
C SER A 30 -11.46 20.36 16.90
N ARG A 31 -10.54 21.01 16.16
CA ARG A 31 -10.75 22.36 15.59
C ARG A 31 -11.90 22.41 14.61
N PHE A 32 -12.31 21.27 14.06
CA PHE A 32 -13.40 21.16 13.10
C PHE A 32 -14.77 20.89 13.75
N ASP A 33 -14.83 20.58 15.05
CA ASP A 33 -16.08 20.19 15.75
C ASP A 33 -17.15 21.28 15.74
N LYS A 34 -16.77 22.52 15.55
CA LYS A 34 -17.70 23.65 15.44
C LYS A 34 -18.49 23.68 14.12
N PHE A 35 -18.05 22.96 13.11
CA PHE A 35 -18.76 22.85 11.84
C PHE A 35 -19.76 21.69 11.88
N LYS A 36 -20.88 21.84 11.22
CA LYS A 36 -21.87 20.76 11.07
C LYS A 36 -21.28 19.62 10.22
N VAL A 37 -20.55 19.99 9.16
CA VAL A 37 -19.85 19.05 8.28
C VAL A 37 -18.64 19.74 7.66
N VAL A 38 -17.57 18.96 7.47
CA VAL A 38 -16.35 19.38 6.80
C VAL A 38 -16.11 18.43 5.62
N PHE A 39 -16.08 18.94 4.40
CA PHE A 39 -15.66 18.17 3.24
C PHE A 39 -14.18 18.38 3.02
N ALA A 40 -13.40 17.32 3.12
CA ALA A 40 -11.95 17.39 3.08
C ALA A 40 -11.37 16.54 1.95
N GLY A 41 -10.39 17.09 1.23
CA GLY A 41 -9.45 16.32 0.41
C GLY A 41 -8.31 15.76 1.25
N ASP A 42 -7.41 15.02 0.65
CA ASP A 42 -6.17 14.36 1.08
C ASP A 42 -6.31 12.84 1.19
N LEU A 43 -7.26 12.30 1.95
CA LEU A 43 -7.43 10.85 2.09
C LEU A 43 -8.20 10.27 0.90
N HIS A 44 -7.61 9.25 0.26
CA HIS A 44 -8.08 8.70 -1.01
C HIS A 44 -9.22 7.68 -0.88
N ALA A 45 -9.59 7.25 0.33
CA ALA A 45 -10.71 6.35 0.56
C ALA A 45 -11.83 7.06 1.33
N HIS A 46 -13.07 6.94 0.85
CA HIS A 46 -14.24 7.47 1.54
C HIS A 46 -14.43 6.84 2.94
N SER A 47 -14.04 5.59 3.10
CA SER A 47 -14.05 4.87 4.39
C SER A 47 -13.21 5.55 5.49
N ASN A 48 -12.32 6.46 5.15
CA ASN A 48 -11.57 7.28 6.11
C ASN A 48 -12.37 8.46 6.66
N THR A 49 -13.62 8.64 6.26
CA THR A 49 -14.55 9.61 6.86
C THR A 49 -14.62 9.42 8.36
N GLN A 50 -14.38 10.49 9.11
CA GLN A 50 -14.23 10.43 10.57
C GLN A 50 -14.80 11.68 11.23
N ARG A 51 -15.41 11.52 12.41
CA ARG A 51 -16.09 12.61 13.11
C ARG A 51 -17.11 13.29 12.18
N ASN A 52 -17.01 14.62 12.03
CA ASN A 52 -17.79 15.42 11.08
C ASN A 52 -17.01 15.74 9.79
N ILE A 53 -15.86 15.07 9.56
CA ILE A 53 -15.02 15.27 8.39
C ILE A 53 -15.30 14.16 7.39
N VAL A 54 -15.78 14.55 6.23
CA VAL A 54 -16.18 13.65 5.14
C VAL A 54 -15.17 13.74 4.02
N TYR A 55 -14.55 12.61 3.67
CA TYR A 55 -13.65 12.47 2.55
C TYR A 55 -14.39 11.89 1.34
N PRO A 56 -14.41 12.57 0.19
CA PRO A 56 -14.97 12.00 -1.03
C PRO A 56 -14.18 10.76 -1.50
N GLY A 57 -12.91 10.69 -1.09
CA GLY A 57 -11.97 9.74 -1.63
C GLY A 57 -11.41 10.20 -2.98
N SER A 58 -10.74 9.30 -3.66
CA SER A 58 -10.21 9.52 -5.01
C SER A 58 -11.23 9.04 -6.06
N PRO A 59 -11.43 9.75 -7.17
CA PRO A 59 -12.28 9.28 -8.26
C PRO A 59 -11.68 8.08 -9.02
N MET A 60 -10.38 7.85 -8.91
CA MET A 60 -9.65 6.74 -9.50
C MET A 60 -8.62 6.20 -8.51
N THR A 61 -8.15 4.97 -8.74
CA THR A 61 -7.01 4.43 -8.00
C THR A 61 -5.75 5.26 -8.26
N THR A 62 -5.01 5.61 -7.22
CA THR A 62 -3.78 6.40 -7.28
C THR A 62 -2.51 5.55 -7.20
N SER A 63 -2.67 4.26 -6.95
CA SER A 63 -1.61 3.25 -6.89
C SER A 63 -2.17 1.88 -7.23
N PHE A 64 -1.27 0.92 -7.47
CA PHE A 64 -1.68 -0.47 -7.73
C PHE A 64 -2.08 -1.18 -6.44
N HIS A 65 -3.28 -1.72 -6.42
CA HIS A 65 -3.85 -2.48 -5.30
C HIS A 65 -4.02 -3.95 -5.64
N ARG A 66 -3.96 -4.83 -4.64
CA ARG A 66 -4.20 -6.28 -4.83
C ARG A 66 -5.67 -6.61 -5.03
N ASN A 67 -6.55 -5.78 -4.52
CA ASN A 67 -8.00 -5.93 -4.63
C ASN A 67 -8.60 -4.64 -5.18
N ASN A 68 -9.79 -4.76 -5.74
CA ASN A 68 -10.58 -3.60 -6.12
C ASN A 68 -10.82 -2.70 -4.90
N VAL A 69 -10.74 -1.40 -5.12
CA VAL A 69 -11.02 -0.38 -4.11
C VAL A 69 -12.22 0.45 -4.54
N GLU A 70 -12.99 0.92 -3.56
CA GLU A 70 -14.11 1.79 -3.85
C GLU A 70 -13.61 3.20 -4.18
N THR A 71 -13.94 3.67 -5.38
CA THR A 71 -13.71 5.04 -5.84
C THR A 71 -15.04 5.72 -6.07
N GLY A 72 -15.11 7.04 -5.91
CA GLY A 72 -16.39 7.70 -6.02
C GLY A 72 -16.35 9.21 -5.84
N TYR A 73 -17.53 9.78 -5.62
CA TYR A 73 -17.76 11.22 -5.44
C TYR A 73 -18.88 11.50 -4.45
N LEU A 74 -18.88 12.70 -3.93
CA LEU A 74 -19.98 13.23 -3.10
C LEU A 74 -20.91 14.07 -3.96
N MET A 75 -22.22 13.80 -3.86
CA MET A 75 -23.26 14.69 -4.32
C MET A 75 -23.80 15.45 -3.13
N ILE A 76 -23.85 16.77 -3.23
CA ILE A 76 -24.31 17.68 -2.19
C ILE A 76 -25.57 18.36 -2.69
N ASP A 77 -26.65 18.30 -1.91
CA ASP A 77 -27.91 18.99 -2.16
C ASP A 77 -28.17 19.98 -1.03
N ASP A 78 -28.41 21.25 -1.38
CA ASP A 78 -28.71 22.34 -0.45
C ASP A 78 -30.18 22.78 -0.45
N ASN A 79 -31.04 22.15 -1.28
CA ASN A 79 -32.43 22.58 -1.46
C ASN A 79 -33.32 22.30 -0.26
N ASP A 80 -33.02 21.25 0.53
CA ASP A 80 -33.86 20.83 1.68
C ASP A 80 -33.00 20.48 2.92
N GLY A 81 -32.28 21.47 3.42
CA GLY A 81 -31.55 21.38 4.68
C GLY A 81 -30.20 20.76 4.61
N PHE A 82 -29.53 20.85 3.49
CA PHE A 82 -28.15 20.42 3.25
C PHE A 82 -27.93 18.93 3.54
N GLN A 83 -28.01 18.15 2.50
CA GLN A 83 -27.75 16.70 2.51
C GLN A 83 -26.57 16.37 1.59
N TRP A 84 -25.93 15.25 1.84
CA TRP A 84 -24.92 14.71 0.96
C TRP A 84 -25.03 13.20 0.88
N THR A 85 -24.68 12.66 -0.30
CA THR A 85 -24.63 11.23 -0.56
C THR A 85 -23.34 10.91 -1.29
N TRP A 86 -22.75 9.77 -0.96
CA TRP A 86 -21.60 9.25 -1.67
C TRP A 86 -22.01 8.24 -2.71
N HIS A 87 -21.41 8.33 -3.90
CA HIS A 87 -21.70 7.48 -5.05
C HIS A 87 -20.41 6.85 -5.55
N THR A 88 -20.44 5.56 -5.85
CA THR A 88 -19.31 4.82 -6.46
C THR A 88 -19.18 5.10 -7.94
N PHE A 89 -17.94 5.05 -8.42
CA PHE A 89 -17.64 4.97 -9.85
C PHE A 89 -17.33 3.52 -10.25
N ASP A 90 -17.74 3.18 -11.46
CA ASP A 90 -17.26 2.00 -12.18
C ASP A 90 -16.23 2.46 -13.23
N LEU A 91 -14.99 2.63 -12.80
CA LEU A 91 -13.87 3.13 -13.60
C LEU A 91 -12.72 2.12 -13.57
N PRO A 92 -11.86 2.10 -14.62
CA PRO A 92 -10.68 1.26 -14.64
C PRO A 92 -9.80 1.46 -13.40
N GLN A 93 -9.29 0.36 -12.85
CA GLN A 93 -8.46 0.35 -11.66
C GLN A 93 -7.03 -0.09 -11.97
N LEU A 94 -6.10 0.35 -11.14
CA LEU A 94 -4.72 -0.10 -11.13
C LEU A 94 -4.62 -1.34 -10.25
N ILE A 95 -4.50 -2.53 -10.87
CA ILE A 95 -4.54 -3.82 -10.17
C ILE A 95 -3.19 -4.51 -10.23
N ARG A 96 -2.70 -4.97 -9.08
CA ARG A 96 -1.50 -5.81 -8.95
C ARG A 96 -1.91 -7.23 -8.62
N LYS A 97 -1.49 -8.18 -9.44
CA LYS A 97 -1.77 -9.61 -9.25
C LYS A 97 -0.48 -10.37 -8.99
N THR A 98 -0.55 -11.42 -8.19
CA THR A 98 0.56 -12.36 -8.01
C THR A 98 0.27 -13.60 -8.83
N VAL A 99 1.22 -14.02 -9.66
CA VAL A 99 1.15 -15.19 -10.52
C VAL A 99 2.40 -16.06 -10.34
N THR A 100 2.33 -17.30 -10.76
CA THR A 100 3.47 -18.22 -10.73
C THR A 100 4.00 -18.57 -12.11
N ASP A 101 3.19 -18.36 -13.16
CA ASP A 101 3.58 -18.60 -14.54
C ASP A 101 3.48 -17.31 -15.36
N PRO A 102 4.52 -16.97 -16.17
CA PRO A 102 4.50 -15.80 -17.05
C PRO A 102 3.32 -15.77 -18.03
N SER A 103 2.76 -16.93 -18.41
CA SER A 103 1.62 -17.02 -19.33
C SER A 103 0.32 -16.48 -18.72
N GLU A 104 0.26 -16.36 -17.40
CA GLU A 104 -0.88 -15.76 -16.67
C GLU A 104 -0.88 -14.23 -16.74
N MET A 105 0.23 -13.62 -17.14
CA MET A 105 0.33 -12.16 -17.29
C MET A 105 -0.39 -11.70 -18.57
N VAL A 106 -1.62 -11.26 -18.43
CA VAL A 106 -2.44 -10.79 -19.53
C VAL A 106 -2.87 -9.34 -19.35
N GLN A 107 -2.85 -8.59 -20.45
CA GLN A 107 -3.45 -7.25 -20.48
C GLN A 107 -4.97 -7.40 -20.46
N THR A 108 -5.64 -6.57 -19.67
CA THR A 108 -7.11 -6.47 -19.67
C THR A 108 -7.57 -5.22 -20.41
N GLU A 109 -8.79 -5.26 -20.94
CA GLU A 109 -9.35 -4.12 -21.69
C GLU A 109 -9.83 -2.99 -20.78
N PHE A 110 -10.21 -3.31 -19.54
CA PHE A 110 -10.81 -2.35 -18.61
C PHE A 110 -9.80 -1.89 -17.55
N ASP A 111 -9.27 -2.81 -16.74
CA ASP A 111 -8.32 -2.48 -15.69
C ASP A 111 -6.88 -2.46 -16.19
N HIS A 112 -6.03 -1.65 -15.56
CA HIS A 112 -4.59 -1.66 -15.79
C HIS A 112 -3.93 -2.65 -14.83
N ASN A 113 -3.51 -3.79 -15.35
CA ASN A 113 -2.86 -4.83 -14.55
C ASN A 113 -1.35 -4.76 -14.64
N ILE A 114 -0.70 -4.94 -13.47
CA ILE A 114 0.72 -5.33 -13.36
C ILE A 114 0.83 -6.60 -12.53
N TYR A 115 1.94 -7.31 -12.69
CA TYR A 115 2.11 -8.62 -12.10
C TYR A 115 3.38 -8.72 -11.26
N GLU A 116 3.23 -9.36 -10.11
CA GLU A 116 4.35 -9.91 -9.35
C GLU A 116 4.42 -11.40 -9.69
N ILE A 117 5.58 -11.88 -10.11
CA ILE A 117 5.75 -13.30 -10.37
C ILE A 117 6.51 -13.95 -9.21
N GLU A 118 5.92 -15.00 -8.65
CA GLU A 118 6.46 -15.73 -7.52
C GLU A 118 7.02 -17.09 -7.96
N GLY A 119 8.26 -17.39 -7.59
CA GLY A 119 8.90 -18.65 -7.96
C GLY A 119 10.25 -18.85 -7.31
N ASP A 120 10.90 -19.97 -7.65
CA ASP A 120 12.26 -20.25 -7.23
C ASP A 120 13.27 -19.39 -8.01
N VAL A 121 14.43 -19.16 -7.44
CA VAL A 121 15.48 -18.29 -8.03
C VAL A 121 15.87 -18.72 -9.45
N SER A 122 15.98 -20.04 -9.69
CA SER A 122 16.29 -20.61 -11.01
C SER A 122 15.25 -20.25 -12.06
N ASP A 123 13.98 -20.34 -11.72
CA ASP A 123 12.86 -20.08 -12.62
C ASP A 123 12.74 -18.59 -12.91
N LEU A 124 12.80 -17.78 -11.85
CA LEU A 124 12.73 -16.31 -11.95
C LEU A 124 13.86 -15.70 -12.76
N SER A 125 15.06 -16.32 -12.76
CA SER A 125 16.21 -15.84 -13.52
C SER A 125 15.99 -15.93 -15.04
N ASN A 126 15.19 -16.88 -15.50
CA ASN A 126 14.90 -17.13 -16.90
C ASN A 126 13.74 -16.26 -17.46
N ILE A 127 12.97 -15.60 -16.58
CA ILE A 127 11.84 -14.78 -16.99
C ILE A 127 12.34 -13.44 -17.53
N LYS A 128 11.92 -13.10 -18.72
CA LYS A 128 12.24 -11.82 -19.36
C LYS A 128 11.39 -10.70 -18.76
N ASN A 129 11.97 -9.51 -18.66
CA ASN A 129 11.22 -8.33 -18.28
C ASN A 129 10.19 -7.98 -19.36
N SER A 130 9.02 -7.52 -18.92
CA SER A 130 7.94 -7.01 -19.77
C SER A 130 7.28 -5.82 -19.08
N GLU A 131 6.47 -5.05 -19.83
CA GLU A 131 5.72 -3.91 -19.27
C GLU A 131 4.69 -4.34 -18.21
N LEU A 132 4.24 -5.59 -18.27
CA LEU A 132 3.31 -6.15 -17.29
C LEU A 132 3.99 -6.65 -16.02
N LEU A 133 5.30 -6.88 -16.04
CA LEU A 133 6.04 -7.41 -14.92
C LEU A 133 6.56 -6.28 -14.01
N ASP A 134 5.97 -6.16 -12.82
CA ASP A 134 6.40 -5.22 -11.79
C ASP A 134 7.65 -5.73 -11.06
N LYS A 135 7.56 -6.94 -10.51
CA LYS A 135 8.69 -7.54 -9.78
C LYS A 135 8.65 -9.07 -9.76
N LYS A 136 9.83 -9.63 -9.48
CA LYS A 136 10.04 -11.06 -9.23
C LYS A 136 10.15 -11.28 -7.71
N VAL A 137 9.35 -12.19 -7.18
CA VAL A 137 9.28 -12.49 -5.76
C VAL A 137 9.76 -13.92 -5.53
N ILE A 138 10.79 -14.10 -4.72
CA ILE A 138 11.29 -15.43 -4.38
C ILE A 138 10.28 -16.08 -3.42
N LYS A 139 9.76 -17.24 -3.82
CA LYS A 139 8.89 -18.05 -2.97
C LYS A 139 9.68 -18.60 -1.79
N ARG A 140 9.25 -18.27 -0.59
CA ARG A 140 9.82 -18.88 0.61
C ARG A 140 9.35 -20.33 0.70
N LYS A 141 10.29 -21.26 0.74
CA LYS A 141 10.01 -22.70 0.87
C LYS A 141 9.66 -23.12 2.29
N THR A 142 10.02 -22.33 3.28
CA THR A 142 9.83 -22.61 4.69
C THR A 142 9.20 -21.44 5.44
N GLU A 143 8.36 -21.74 6.43
CA GLU A 143 7.94 -20.77 7.46
C GLU A 143 9.03 -20.63 8.55
N ALA A 144 10.28 -20.92 8.22
CA ALA A 144 11.37 -20.85 9.18
C ALA A 144 11.52 -19.40 9.68
N THR A 145 11.22 -19.24 10.95
CA THR A 145 11.50 -17.99 11.65
C THR A 145 12.96 -18.04 12.09
N LEU A 146 13.78 -17.13 11.57
CA LEU A 146 15.13 -16.94 12.08
C LEU A 146 15.04 -16.50 13.55
N ILE A 147 15.56 -17.30 14.45
CA ILE A 147 15.74 -16.95 15.84
C ILE A 147 17.15 -16.37 15.96
N LEU A 148 17.27 -15.08 15.72
CA LEU A 148 18.53 -14.37 15.92
C LEU A 148 18.78 -14.20 17.42
N GLY A 149 19.92 -14.71 17.89
CA GLY A 149 20.37 -14.48 19.27
C GLY A 149 20.81 -13.03 19.45
N LYS A 150 20.54 -12.46 20.65
CA LYS A 150 20.92 -11.07 20.95
C LYS A 150 22.42 -10.78 20.89
N GLU A 151 23.24 -11.81 20.83
CA GLU A 151 24.71 -11.74 20.85
C GLU A 151 25.34 -12.24 19.53
N MET A 152 24.55 -12.55 18.51
CA MET A 152 25.09 -12.97 17.20
C MET A 152 25.70 -11.79 16.47
N ILE A 153 26.87 -12.04 15.87
CA ILE A 153 27.49 -11.08 14.96
C ILE A 153 26.84 -11.17 13.58
N ILE A 154 26.97 -10.11 12.79
CA ILE A 154 26.31 -10.01 11.45
C ILE A 154 26.69 -11.19 10.53
N GLU A 155 27.92 -11.68 10.61
CA GLU A 155 28.38 -12.83 9.81
C GLU A 155 27.64 -14.12 10.20
N GLU A 156 27.40 -14.34 11.49
CA GLU A 156 26.61 -15.48 11.99
C GLU A 156 25.16 -15.37 11.58
N GLU A 157 24.55 -14.17 11.70
CA GLU A 157 23.18 -13.90 11.24
C GLU A 157 23.02 -14.15 9.74
N LEU A 158 24.02 -13.71 8.95
CA LEU A 158 24.07 -13.97 7.51
C LEU A 158 24.17 -15.48 7.22
N GLY A 159 25.00 -16.19 7.95
CA GLY A 159 25.16 -17.65 7.83
C GLY A 159 23.85 -18.38 8.08
N GLU A 160 23.14 -18.05 9.17
CA GLU A 160 21.82 -18.58 9.49
C GLU A 160 20.80 -18.27 8.38
N TYR A 161 20.77 -17.02 7.88
CA TYR A 161 19.88 -16.64 6.79
C TYR A 161 20.14 -17.44 5.50
N LEU A 162 21.41 -17.58 5.12
CA LEU A 162 21.81 -18.33 3.92
C LEU A 162 21.46 -19.82 4.02
N SER A 163 21.65 -20.41 5.20
CA SER A 163 21.40 -21.83 5.44
C SER A 163 19.91 -22.16 5.61
N TYR A 164 19.18 -21.40 6.45
CA TYR A 164 17.81 -21.74 6.83
C TYR A 164 16.74 -21.06 5.99
N ILE A 165 16.98 -19.86 5.51
CA ILE A 165 15.98 -19.12 4.71
C ILE A 165 16.18 -19.35 3.22
N LEU A 166 17.44 -19.32 2.75
CA LEU A 166 17.77 -19.57 1.34
C LEU A 166 18.09 -21.04 1.05
N GLU A 167 18.19 -21.90 2.09
CA GLU A 167 18.47 -23.32 1.98
C GLU A 167 19.68 -23.65 1.09
N LEU A 168 20.72 -22.82 1.18
CA LEU A 168 21.95 -23.03 0.41
C LEU A 168 22.78 -24.17 1.02
N ASP A 169 23.46 -24.89 0.17
CA ASP A 169 24.42 -25.89 0.62
C ASP A 169 25.65 -25.23 1.31
N ASP A 170 26.28 -25.98 2.24
CA ASP A 170 27.40 -25.51 3.06
C ASP A 170 28.55 -24.90 2.24
N SER A 171 28.77 -25.40 1.01
CA SER A 171 29.83 -24.91 0.13
C SER A 171 29.52 -23.50 -0.36
N LYS A 172 28.27 -23.22 -0.74
CA LYS A 172 27.82 -21.89 -1.16
C LYS A 172 27.82 -20.92 0.00
N VAL A 173 27.32 -21.36 1.17
CA VAL A 173 27.31 -20.55 2.40
C VAL A 173 28.75 -20.10 2.73
N LYS A 174 29.70 -21.02 2.78
CA LYS A 174 31.12 -20.70 3.04
C LYS A 174 31.73 -19.72 2.03
N ASN A 175 31.42 -19.91 0.75
CA ASN A 175 31.91 -19.00 -0.28
C ASN A 175 31.36 -17.58 -0.10
N ILE A 176 30.07 -17.44 0.20
CA ILE A 176 29.43 -16.14 0.40
C ILE A 176 29.97 -15.46 1.66
N LEU A 177 30.08 -16.21 2.78
CA LEU A 177 30.65 -15.69 4.02
C LEU A 177 32.11 -15.28 3.85
N GLY A 178 32.90 -16.06 3.08
CA GLY A 178 34.28 -15.70 2.76
C GLY A 178 34.38 -14.36 2.04
N VAL A 179 33.52 -14.14 1.04
CA VAL A 179 33.46 -12.84 0.34
C VAL A 179 33.00 -11.72 1.29
N PHE A 180 32.02 -12.00 2.14
CA PHE A 180 31.53 -11.01 3.11
C PHE A 180 32.65 -10.57 4.07
N SER A 181 33.40 -11.53 4.64
CA SER A 181 34.51 -11.25 5.57
C SER A 181 35.66 -10.45 4.94
N ASP A 182 35.84 -10.50 3.62
CA ASP A 182 36.86 -9.72 2.90
C ASP A 182 36.48 -8.23 2.76
N TYR A 183 35.22 -7.88 2.96
CA TYR A 183 34.65 -6.52 2.78
C TYR A 183 34.03 -5.91 4.05
N ALA A 184 33.88 -6.67 5.13
CA ALA A 184 33.36 -6.22 6.41
C ALA A 184 34.46 -5.78 7.36
#